data_dc3e7033a12f15abf04c0a6981120dec
#
_entry.id   dc3e7033a12f15abf04c0a6981120dec
#
_cell.length_a   1.000
_cell.length_b   1.000
_cell.length_c   1.000
_cell.angle_alpha   90.00
_cell.angle_beta   90.00
_cell.angle_gamma   90.00
#
_symmetry.space_group_name_H-M   'P 1'
#
loop_
_entity.id
_entity.type
_entity.pdbx_description
1 polymer ?
#
loop_
_entity_poly.entity_id
_entity_poly.type
_entity_poly.pdbx_seq_one_letter_code
_entity_poly.pdbx_strand_id
1 'polypeptide(L)'
;MLKGITFFLIISCLSVQLLSQEQDSIHEKKNLLQRMDSITNWKVSKGRSTFMPFIAPSYTPETSLMLTLGGLFTFMTKPGNKILSRSSIPFSIGYSVNGSLNASIRANIYMMSDKLRLTAEYWNKNMPDNYWGVGYINGRDIPQSDSTTAYHRKWQQFKFKIAYEVLKNFFIGINHDRNKTKSSDVNAVMEADSNYMLYGDDIHNSGFGLVFRYDSRDFPENAYKGILIELASTTYGILKSTTSKYKAYELDYRQYQTIVRKGSTLAWQLKTRLTRGDVPWTEMSMVGTPFDLRGYTWGQYRDFSSIFLLAEYRYMFGRKKPNGRGEMFGPFGFVVWTGTGSVTPEWGDFTYWLPNAGVGIRFEIQKRMNLRIDYGVGAGSTAFYFSFNEAF
;
A
#
# COMPACT_ATOMS: atom_id res chain seq x y z
N MET A 1 -8.35 -12.70 24.43
CA MET A 1 -8.64 -11.83 23.27
C MET A 1 -9.53 -10.60 23.54
N LEU A 2 -10.37 -10.57 24.58
CA LEU A 2 -11.27 -9.41 24.85
C LEU A 2 -10.63 -8.22 25.58
N LYS A 3 -9.49 -8.38 26.26
CA LYS A 3 -8.85 -7.30 27.06
C LYS A 3 -8.09 -6.25 26.22
N GLY A 4 -7.75 -6.52 24.98
CA GLY A 4 -7.05 -5.57 24.08
C GLY A 4 -7.96 -4.53 23.41
N ILE A 5 -9.22 -4.88 23.19
CA ILE A 5 -10.20 -4.00 22.53
C ILE A 5 -10.67 -2.89 23.47
N THR A 6 -10.73 -3.15 24.77
CA THR A 6 -11.16 -2.17 25.80
C THR A 6 -10.13 -1.05 25.97
N PHE A 7 -8.84 -1.31 25.79
CA PHE A 7 -7.80 -0.29 25.91
C PHE A 7 -7.77 0.70 24.72
N PHE A 8 -8.19 0.24 23.55
CA PHE A 8 -8.24 1.07 22.33
C PHE A 8 -9.40 2.08 22.37
N LEU A 9 -10.54 1.69 22.95
CA LEU A 9 -11.70 2.58 23.15
C LEU A 9 -11.44 3.65 24.22
N ILE A 10 -10.59 3.39 25.21
CA ILE A 10 -10.31 4.32 26.32
C ILE A 10 -9.41 5.47 25.85
N ILE A 11 -8.43 5.25 24.96
CA ILE A 11 -7.56 6.32 24.43
C ILE A 11 -8.33 7.23 23.46
N SER A 12 -9.26 6.69 22.69
CA SER A 12 -10.14 7.49 21.83
C SER A 12 -11.20 8.27 22.62
N CYS A 13 -11.68 7.73 23.75
CA CYS A 13 -12.63 8.42 24.63
C CYS A 13 -11.97 9.51 25.49
N LEU A 14 -10.71 9.34 25.93
CA LEU A 14 -10.01 10.38 26.69
C LEU A 14 -9.70 11.63 25.86
N SER A 15 -9.45 11.49 24.57
CA SER A 15 -9.32 12.62 23.66
C SER A 15 -10.64 13.34 23.36
N VAL A 16 -11.77 12.65 23.53
CA VAL A 16 -13.11 13.23 23.35
C VAL A 16 -13.66 13.84 24.68
N GLN A 17 -13.31 13.31 25.84
CA GLN A 17 -13.76 13.85 27.13
C GLN A 17 -13.05 15.11 27.58
N LEU A 18 -11.82 15.36 27.14
CA LEU A 18 -11.13 16.64 27.36
C LEU A 18 -11.69 17.81 26.52
N LEU A 19 -12.65 17.52 25.61
CA LEU A 19 -13.31 18.51 24.73
C LEU A 19 -14.76 18.82 25.13
N SER A 20 -15.30 18.22 26.21
CA SER A 20 -16.72 18.37 26.56
C SER A 20 -17.02 19.33 27.71
N GLN A 21 -16.03 20.02 28.27
CA GLN A 21 -16.25 21.05 29.31
C GLN A 21 -15.92 22.44 28.77
N GLU A 22 -16.82 23.00 27.97
CA GLU A 22 -17.06 24.43 27.84
C GLU A 22 -18.26 24.66 26.91
N GLN A 23 -19.45 24.55 27.50
CA GLN A 23 -20.68 25.06 26.89
C GLN A 23 -21.02 26.35 27.62
N ASP A 24 -20.70 27.48 27.02
CA ASP A 24 -21.52 28.70 27.00
C ASP A 24 -20.75 29.87 26.37
N SER A 25 -21.07 30.15 25.12
CA SER A 25 -21.20 31.45 24.49
C SER A 25 -21.30 31.30 22.99
N ILE A 26 -22.33 31.84 22.41
CA ILE A 26 -22.67 31.82 20.97
C ILE A 26 -21.65 32.68 20.19
N HIS A 27 -20.51 32.06 19.92
CA HIS A 27 -19.62 32.27 18.79
C HIS A 27 -19.03 30.87 18.51
N GLU A 28 -19.37 30.28 17.33
CA GLU A 28 -18.80 28.99 16.90
C GLU A 28 -17.27 29.02 17.03
N LYS A 29 -16.73 28.64 18.19
CA LYS A 29 -15.33 28.30 18.34
C LYS A 29 -15.10 27.04 17.49
N LYS A 30 -14.63 27.21 16.27
CA LYS A 30 -14.19 26.09 15.44
C LYS A 30 -13.30 25.20 16.27
N ASN A 31 -13.71 23.93 16.44
CA ASN A 31 -12.92 22.91 17.12
C ASN A 31 -11.52 22.85 16.51
N LEU A 32 -10.48 22.49 17.27
CA LEU A 32 -9.08 22.43 16.82
C LEU A 32 -8.95 21.70 15.48
N LEU A 33 -9.63 20.56 15.32
CA LEU A 33 -9.68 19.79 14.07
C LEU A 33 -10.29 20.59 12.91
N GLN A 34 -11.37 21.34 13.13
CA GLN A 34 -11.97 22.19 12.10
C GLN A 34 -11.09 23.38 11.71
N ARG A 35 -10.30 23.90 12.66
CA ARG A 35 -9.30 24.94 12.39
C ARG A 35 -8.14 24.38 11.57
N MET A 36 -7.62 23.21 11.94
CA MET A 36 -6.55 22.52 11.18
C MET A 36 -7.01 22.21 9.75
N ASP A 37 -8.21 21.68 9.58
CA ASP A 37 -8.84 21.42 8.28
C ASP A 37 -8.97 22.69 7.43
N SER A 38 -9.45 23.79 8.02
CA SER A 38 -9.61 25.05 7.29
C SER A 38 -8.28 25.65 6.84
N ILE A 39 -7.24 25.59 7.68
CA ILE A 39 -5.88 26.04 7.34
C ILE A 39 -5.26 25.16 6.26
N THR A 40 -5.40 23.84 6.38
CA THR A 40 -4.87 22.87 5.41
C THR A 40 -5.55 23.04 4.06
N ASN A 41 -6.88 23.11 4.04
CA ASN A 41 -7.65 23.33 2.81
C ASN A 41 -7.33 24.68 2.15
N TRP A 42 -7.12 25.74 2.93
CA TRP A 42 -6.70 27.05 2.41
C TRP A 42 -5.28 26.95 1.79
N LYS A 43 -4.31 26.33 2.49
CA LYS A 43 -2.96 26.12 1.95
C LYS A 43 -3.00 25.31 0.67
N VAL A 44 -3.78 24.22 0.64
CA VAL A 44 -3.97 23.35 -0.54
C VAL A 44 -4.58 24.14 -1.70
N SER A 45 -5.61 24.97 -1.45
CA SER A 45 -6.25 25.78 -2.49
C SER A 45 -5.31 26.83 -3.11
N LYS A 46 -4.32 27.32 -2.33
CA LYS A 46 -3.28 28.26 -2.78
C LYS A 46 -2.04 27.57 -3.35
N GLY A 47 -2.04 26.23 -3.48
CA GLY A 47 -0.90 25.45 -3.96
C GLY A 47 0.30 25.43 -3.01
N ARG A 48 0.13 25.83 -1.74
CA ARG A 48 1.19 25.80 -0.73
C ARG A 48 1.45 24.39 -0.24
N SER A 49 2.68 24.15 0.23
CA SER A 49 3.04 22.90 0.88
C SER A 49 2.30 22.71 2.20
N THR A 50 1.98 21.46 2.53
CA THR A 50 1.39 21.07 3.80
C THR A 50 2.12 19.85 4.36
N PHE A 51 2.21 19.79 5.66
CA PHE A 51 2.75 18.66 6.40
C PHE A 51 1.74 18.19 7.44
N MET A 52 1.47 16.89 7.48
CA MET A 52 0.57 16.25 8.46
C MET A 52 1.34 15.13 9.15
N PRO A 53 1.79 15.32 10.40
CA PRO A 53 2.37 14.25 11.19
C PRO A 53 1.29 13.29 11.67
N PHE A 54 1.68 12.04 11.93
CA PHE A 54 0.82 11.05 12.57
C PHE A 54 1.62 10.14 13.51
N ILE A 55 0.91 9.58 14.46
CA ILE A 55 1.35 8.50 15.33
C ILE A 55 0.30 7.40 15.24
N ALA A 56 0.72 6.17 14.96
CA ALA A 56 -0.19 5.05 14.81
C ALA A 56 0.37 3.81 15.51
N PRO A 57 -0.35 3.25 16.49
CA PRO A 57 -0.08 1.90 16.95
C PRO A 57 -0.57 0.89 15.91
N SER A 58 0.19 -0.17 15.71
CA SER A 58 -0.20 -1.31 14.88
C SER A 58 0.19 -2.61 15.57
N TYR A 59 -0.46 -3.68 15.17
CA TYR A 59 -0.16 -5.02 15.64
C TYR A 59 -0.24 -5.99 14.47
N THR A 60 0.81 -6.77 14.28
CA THR A 60 0.78 -7.99 13.46
C THR A 60 1.41 -9.12 14.27
N PRO A 61 1.07 -10.38 13.98
CA PRO A 61 1.70 -11.52 14.65
C PRO A 61 3.23 -11.49 14.55
N GLU A 62 3.78 -11.08 13.42
CA GLU A 62 5.22 -11.06 13.12
C GLU A 62 5.95 -9.94 13.87
N THR A 63 5.39 -8.75 13.86
CA THR A 63 6.03 -7.57 14.47
C THR A 63 5.56 -7.27 15.89
N SER A 64 4.54 -7.98 16.39
CA SER A 64 3.89 -7.68 17.68
C SER A 64 3.36 -6.23 17.72
N LEU A 65 3.27 -5.63 18.90
CA LEU A 65 2.86 -4.24 19.04
C LEU A 65 3.98 -3.31 18.51
N MET A 66 3.65 -2.51 17.52
CA MET A 66 4.55 -1.53 16.89
C MET A 66 3.98 -0.13 17.03
N LEU A 67 4.81 0.83 17.43
CA LEU A 67 4.49 2.24 17.36
C LEU A 67 5.13 2.84 16.10
N THR A 68 4.31 3.42 15.25
CA THR A 68 4.76 4.06 14.01
C THR A 68 4.59 5.56 14.10
N LEU A 69 5.66 6.29 13.85
CA LEU A 69 5.70 7.74 13.65
C LEU A 69 5.84 8.02 12.16
N GLY A 70 5.20 9.06 11.68
CA GLY A 70 5.35 9.42 10.28
C GLY A 70 4.70 10.73 9.92
N GLY A 71 4.65 10.98 8.62
CA GLY A 71 4.05 12.19 8.09
C GLY A 71 3.72 12.08 6.61
N LEU A 72 2.80 12.94 6.20
CA LEU A 72 2.47 13.17 4.81
C LEU A 72 2.86 14.60 4.44
N PHE A 73 3.90 14.76 3.62
CA PHE A 73 4.26 16.04 3.03
C PHE A 73 3.63 16.15 1.63
N THR A 74 2.93 17.24 1.35
CA THR A 74 2.33 17.47 0.04
C THR A 74 2.63 18.88 -0.47
N PHE A 75 2.85 19.01 -1.79
CA PHE A 75 3.21 20.26 -2.43
C PHE A 75 2.80 20.30 -3.90
N MET A 76 2.88 21.47 -4.51
CA MET A 76 2.72 21.68 -5.93
C MET A 76 4.07 22.10 -6.52
N THR A 77 4.58 21.40 -7.53
CA THR A 77 5.83 21.76 -8.22
C THR A 77 5.70 23.08 -9.00
N LYS A 78 4.48 23.46 -9.38
CA LYS A 78 4.14 24.77 -9.95
C LYS A 78 2.85 25.28 -9.32
N PRO A 79 2.91 26.13 -8.29
CA PRO A 79 1.73 26.72 -7.67
C PRO A 79 0.84 27.45 -8.67
N GLY A 80 -0.49 27.33 -8.51
CA GLY A 80 -1.46 27.98 -9.40
C GLY A 80 -1.77 27.23 -10.70
N ASN A 81 -1.07 26.15 -11.03
CA ASN A 81 -1.40 25.30 -12.17
C ASN A 81 -2.61 24.41 -11.82
N LYS A 82 -3.72 24.61 -12.54
CA LYS A 82 -4.99 23.89 -12.29
C LYS A 82 -5.01 22.45 -12.81
N ILE A 83 -4.10 22.12 -13.72
CA ILE A 83 -4.00 20.79 -14.35
C ILE A 83 -3.08 19.88 -13.53
N LEU A 84 -2.08 20.46 -12.87
CA LEU A 84 -1.05 19.72 -12.18
C LEU A 84 -1.59 19.02 -10.93
N SER A 85 -1.36 17.73 -10.85
CA SER A 85 -1.66 16.94 -9.65
C SER A 85 -0.75 17.33 -8.49
N ARG A 86 -1.27 17.21 -7.27
CA ARG A 86 -0.49 17.52 -6.07
C ARG A 86 0.50 16.40 -5.78
N SER A 87 1.76 16.76 -5.64
CA SER A 87 2.83 15.85 -5.25
C SER A 87 2.73 15.47 -3.79
N SER A 88 3.09 14.23 -3.44
CA SER A 88 2.99 13.69 -2.08
C SER A 88 4.23 12.89 -1.71
N ILE A 89 4.67 13.05 -0.46
CA ILE A 89 5.76 12.29 0.15
C ILE A 89 5.30 11.77 1.51
N PRO A 90 4.58 10.62 1.57
CA PRO A 90 4.38 9.89 2.81
C PRO A 90 5.69 9.24 3.26
N PHE A 91 5.96 9.28 4.56
CA PHE A 91 7.07 8.57 5.19
C PHE A 91 6.67 8.06 6.57
N SER A 92 7.31 7.00 7.01
CA SER A 92 7.07 6.43 8.34
C SER A 92 8.31 5.69 8.86
N ILE A 93 8.42 5.65 10.18
CA ILE A 93 9.33 4.79 10.92
C ILE A 93 8.56 4.15 12.06
N GLY A 94 8.63 2.83 12.17
CA GLY A 94 7.98 2.04 13.20
C GLY A 94 9.00 1.22 13.98
N TYR A 95 8.83 1.17 15.28
CA TYR A 95 9.59 0.32 16.19
C TYR A 95 8.64 -0.50 17.05
N SER A 96 8.93 -1.78 17.18
CA SER A 96 8.07 -2.72 17.87
C SER A 96 8.69 -3.23 19.17
N VAL A 97 7.84 -3.81 20.03
CA VAL A 97 8.26 -4.40 21.31
C VAL A 97 9.18 -5.61 21.15
N ASN A 98 9.14 -6.29 20.00
CA ASN A 98 10.05 -7.40 19.68
C ASN A 98 11.33 -6.95 18.95
N GLY A 99 11.63 -5.63 18.92
CA GLY A 99 12.84 -5.08 18.31
C GLY A 99 12.79 -4.90 16.79
N SER A 100 11.64 -5.07 16.15
CA SER A 100 11.49 -4.82 14.72
C SER A 100 11.59 -3.34 14.39
N LEU A 101 12.32 -3.00 13.34
CA LEU A 101 12.44 -1.64 12.79
C LEU A 101 11.96 -1.61 11.35
N ASN A 102 10.95 -0.81 11.06
CA ASN A 102 10.43 -0.61 9.72
C ASN A 102 10.46 0.88 9.36
N ALA A 103 11.19 1.25 8.32
CA ALA A 103 11.21 2.60 7.79
C ALA A 103 10.80 2.61 6.32
N SER A 104 9.97 3.57 5.92
CA SER A 104 9.53 3.73 4.54
C SER A 104 9.37 5.18 4.16
N ILE A 105 9.67 5.48 2.90
CA ILE A 105 9.39 6.76 2.25
C ILE A 105 8.96 6.48 0.81
N ARG A 106 7.92 7.18 0.36
CA ARG A 106 7.47 7.15 -1.04
C ARG A 106 7.33 8.58 -1.53
N ALA A 107 7.79 8.88 -2.72
CA ALA A 107 7.59 10.16 -3.37
C ALA A 107 6.79 9.96 -4.66
N ASN A 108 5.64 10.64 -4.77
CA ASN A 108 4.88 10.79 -6.02
C ASN A 108 4.99 12.24 -6.44
N ILE A 109 5.74 12.53 -7.49
CA ILE A 109 6.05 13.90 -7.94
C ILE A 109 5.50 14.11 -9.35
N TYR A 110 4.68 15.14 -9.49
CA TYR A 110 4.04 15.54 -10.73
C TYR A 110 4.64 16.86 -11.23
N MET A 111 5.10 16.91 -12.46
CA MET A 111 5.81 18.06 -13.06
C MET A 111 5.30 18.35 -14.46
N MET A 112 5.70 19.49 -15.05
CA MET A 112 5.40 19.88 -16.43
C MET A 112 3.90 19.82 -16.76
N SER A 113 3.03 20.35 -15.89
CA SER A 113 1.57 20.27 -16.04
C SER A 113 1.04 18.84 -16.12
N ASP A 114 1.60 17.95 -15.29
CA ASP A 114 1.30 16.53 -15.15
C ASP A 114 1.85 15.62 -16.28
N LYS A 115 2.65 16.18 -17.20
CA LYS A 115 3.27 15.41 -18.29
C LYS A 115 4.46 14.57 -17.85
N LEU A 116 5.16 14.96 -16.78
CA LEU A 116 6.27 14.21 -16.23
C LEU A 116 5.91 13.74 -14.82
N ARG A 117 5.93 12.43 -14.62
CA ARG A 117 5.59 11.77 -13.36
C ARG A 117 6.78 10.95 -12.85
N LEU A 118 7.16 11.19 -11.61
CA LEU A 118 8.19 10.46 -10.91
C LEU A 118 7.60 9.78 -9.69
N THR A 119 7.91 8.50 -9.53
CA THR A 119 7.62 7.74 -8.30
C THR A 119 8.94 7.15 -7.80
N ALA A 120 9.26 7.39 -6.53
CA ALA A 120 10.39 6.77 -5.86
C ALA A 120 9.92 6.19 -4.54
N GLU A 121 10.36 4.99 -4.22
CA GLU A 121 10.04 4.30 -2.98
C GLU A 121 11.32 3.72 -2.38
N TYR A 122 11.46 3.88 -1.08
CA TYR A 122 12.51 3.22 -0.32
C TYR A 122 11.93 2.68 0.97
N TRP A 123 12.28 1.46 1.30
CA TRP A 123 12.04 0.91 2.61
C TRP A 123 13.23 0.12 3.13
N ASN A 124 13.34 0.14 4.44
CA ASN A 124 14.32 -0.60 5.19
C ASN A 124 13.60 -1.28 6.35
N LYS A 125 13.64 -2.59 6.38
CA LYS A 125 12.99 -3.43 7.38
C LYS A 125 14.00 -4.35 8.03
N ASN A 126 13.93 -4.47 9.33
CA ASN A 126 14.67 -5.42 10.15
C ASN A 126 13.69 -6.06 11.13
N MET A 127 13.22 -7.25 10.83
CA MET A 127 12.08 -7.84 11.54
C MET A 127 12.02 -9.36 11.37
N PRO A 128 11.37 -10.06 12.33
CA PRO A 128 10.91 -11.42 12.08
C PRO A 128 10.00 -11.47 10.84
N ASP A 129 10.15 -12.50 10.05
CA ASP A 129 9.35 -12.78 8.86
C ASP A 129 9.06 -14.28 8.81
N ASN A 130 8.26 -14.73 7.85
CA ASN A 130 7.90 -16.12 7.73
C ASN A 130 8.14 -16.62 6.30
N TYR A 131 8.59 -17.88 6.20
CA TYR A 131 8.82 -18.58 4.95
C TYR A 131 8.16 -19.95 4.96
N TRP A 132 7.25 -20.19 4.02
CA TRP A 132 6.53 -21.46 3.85
C TRP A 132 7.06 -22.31 2.70
N GLY A 133 8.17 -21.91 2.05
CA GLY A 133 8.62 -22.52 0.79
C GLY A 133 7.91 -21.89 -0.43
N VAL A 134 8.10 -22.53 -1.58
CA VAL A 134 7.56 -22.10 -2.87
C VAL A 134 6.29 -22.89 -3.21
N GLY A 135 5.32 -22.23 -3.79
CA GLY A 135 4.06 -22.82 -4.27
C GLY A 135 2.88 -22.66 -3.32
N TYR A 136 1.68 -22.89 -3.88
CA TYR A 136 0.43 -22.80 -3.12
C TYR A 136 0.33 -23.86 -2.04
N ILE A 137 0.72 -25.11 -2.32
CA ILE A 137 0.57 -26.25 -1.39
C ILE A 137 1.35 -26.02 -0.11
N ASN A 138 2.59 -25.57 -0.21
CA ASN A 138 3.42 -25.26 0.96
C ASN A 138 2.80 -24.15 1.81
N GLY A 139 2.32 -23.07 1.18
CA GLY A 139 1.63 -21.98 1.87
C GLY A 139 0.35 -22.40 2.59
N ARG A 140 -0.35 -23.42 2.08
CA ARG A 140 -1.57 -23.97 2.68
C ARG A 140 -1.29 -24.95 3.82
N ASP A 141 -0.35 -25.88 3.63
CA ASP A 141 -0.20 -27.08 4.46
C ASP A 141 0.81 -26.90 5.57
N ILE A 142 1.79 -26.00 5.43
CA ILE A 142 2.79 -25.74 6.48
C ILE A 142 2.20 -24.78 7.52
N PRO A 143 2.02 -25.21 8.78
CA PRO A 143 1.47 -24.33 9.80
C PRO A 143 2.50 -23.25 10.20
N GLN A 144 2.01 -22.03 10.36
CA GLN A 144 2.85 -20.92 10.85
C GLN A 144 3.19 -21.12 12.33
N SER A 145 4.47 -21.17 12.65
CA SER A 145 4.97 -21.14 14.02
C SER A 145 6.42 -20.67 14.07
N ASP A 146 6.89 -20.35 15.26
CA ASP A 146 8.28 -19.94 15.50
C ASP A 146 9.30 -21.02 15.11
N SER A 147 8.92 -22.29 15.17
CA SER A 147 9.79 -23.42 14.84
C SER A 147 9.69 -23.88 13.39
N THR A 148 8.61 -23.55 12.67
CA THR A 148 8.40 -24.05 11.31
C THR A 148 8.70 -23.01 10.24
N THR A 149 8.18 -21.80 10.38
CA THR A 149 8.22 -20.79 9.29
C THR A 149 8.99 -19.53 9.63
N ALA A 150 9.20 -19.24 10.94
CA ALA A 150 9.83 -18.00 11.35
C ALA A 150 11.32 -17.96 11.01
N TYR A 151 11.77 -16.81 10.56
CA TYR A 151 13.18 -16.46 10.36
C TYR A 151 13.35 -14.96 10.59
N HIS A 152 14.57 -14.47 10.65
CA HIS A 152 14.83 -13.04 10.76
C HIS A 152 15.25 -12.46 9.40
N ARG A 153 14.62 -11.33 8.99
CA ARG A 153 14.87 -10.68 7.70
C ARG A 153 15.34 -9.26 7.85
N LYS A 154 16.49 -8.94 7.24
CA LYS A 154 16.89 -7.57 6.94
C LYS A 154 16.64 -7.31 5.47
N TRP A 155 15.79 -6.32 5.17
CA TRP A 155 15.34 -6.07 3.81
C TRP A 155 15.36 -4.58 3.47
N GLN A 156 16.07 -4.27 2.40
CA GLN A 156 16.15 -2.93 1.83
C GLN A 156 15.70 -2.99 0.38
N GLN A 157 14.78 -2.12 0.00
CA GLN A 157 14.37 -1.99 -1.40
C GLN A 157 14.26 -0.52 -1.80
N PHE A 158 14.77 -0.22 -2.98
CA PHE A 158 14.62 1.06 -3.64
C PHE A 158 13.98 0.83 -5.01
N LYS A 159 12.83 1.45 -5.25
CA LYS A 159 12.13 1.45 -6.53
C LYS A 159 12.04 2.88 -7.05
N PHE A 160 12.29 3.02 -8.34
CA PHE A 160 12.20 4.30 -9.02
C PHE A 160 11.51 4.12 -10.36
N LYS A 161 10.59 5.04 -10.70
CA LYS A 161 9.92 5.11 -12.00
C LYS A 161 9.87 6.57 -12.43
N ILE A 162 10.21 6.86 -13.67
CA ILE A 162 9.99 8.15 -14.30
C ILE A 162 9.31 7.92 -15.64
N ALA A 163 8.22 8.63 -15.91
CA ALA A 163 7.43 8.47 -17.11
C ALA A 163 6.97 9.82 -17.64
N TYR A 164 7.05 9.98 -18.98
CA TYR A 164 6.67 11.19 -19.70
C TYR A 164 5.45 10.92 -20.57
N GLU A 165 4.50 11.86 -20.59
CA GLU A 165 3.30 11.82 -21.43
C GLU A 165 3.66 12.11 -22.89
N VAL A 166 3.59 11.08 -23.73
CA VAL A 166 3.88 11.17 -25.16
C VAL A 166 2.61 11.42 -25.99
N LEU A 167 1.48 10.93 -25.54
CA LEU A 167 0.13 11.18 -26.04
C LEU A 167 -0.77 11.42 -24.84
N LYS A 168 -1.93 12.05 -25.04
CA LYS A 168 -2.87 12.34 -23.97
C LYS A 168 -3.16 11.10 -23.13
N ASN A 169 -2.87 11.15 -21.82
CA ASN A 169 -3.01 10.08 -20.83
C ASN A 169 -2.09 8.87 -21.08
N PHE A 170 -1.25 8.86 -22.08
CA PHE A 170 -0.34 7.76 -22.38
C PHE A 170 1.11 8.17 -22.10
N PHE A 171 1.74 7.43 -21.20
CA PHE A 171 3.09 7.70 -20.70
C PHE A 171 4.01 6.55 -21.06
N ILE A 172 5.25 6.91 -21.44
CA ILE A 172 6.37 5.98 -21.60
C ILE A 172 7.44 6.37 -20.58
N GLY A 173 8.03 5.37 -19.95
CA GLY A 173 9.00 5.61 -18.90
C GLY A 173 9.97 4.47 -18.70
N ILE A 174 10.87 4.71 -17.76
CA ILE A 174 11.85 3.73 -17.29
C ILE A 174 11.63 3.46 -15.81
N ASN A 175 12.01 2.27 -15.38
CA ASN A 175 12.04 1.89 -13.97
C ASN A 175 13.42 1.35 -13.57
N HIS A 176 13.67 1.45 -12.29
CA HIS A 176 14.80 0.81 -11.62
C HIS A 176 14.28 0.21 -10.32
N ASP A 177 14.69 -1.03 -10.04
CA ASP A 177 14.41 -1.74 -8.79
C ASP A 177 15.71 -2.33 -8.24
N ARG A 178 16.04 -1.98 -7.00
CA ARG A 178 17.15 -2.56 -6.26
C ARG A 178 16.61 -3.17 -4.98
N ASN A 179 16.87 -4.47 -4.81
CA ASN A 179 16.47 -5.25 -3.65
C ASN A 179 17.69 -5.87 -2.99
N LYS A 180 17.79 -5.73 -1.67
CA LYS A 180 18.76 -6.43 -0.84
C LYS A 180 18.03 -7.09 0.31
N THR A 181 18.19 -8.42 0.42
CA THR A 181 17.62 -9.21 1.52
C THR A 181 18.73 -10.05 2.14
N LYS A 182 18.79 -10.03 3.47
CA LYS A 182 19.61 -10.95 4.26
C LYS A 182 18.71 -11.65 5.27
N SER A 183 18.80 -12.99 5.29
CA SER A 183 18.12 -13.84 6.28
C SER A 183 19.10 -14.31 7.36
N SER A 184 18.57 -14.50 8.56
CA SER A 184 19.25 -15.18 9.67
C SER A 184 18.21 -15.93 10.50
N ASP A 185 18.65 -16.76 11.43
CA ASP A 185 17.77 -17.61 12.26
C ASP A 185 16.79 -18.41 11.39
N VAL A 186 17.34 -19.04 10.34
CA VAL A 186 16.57 -19.76 9.33
C VAL A 186 15.90 -21.00 9.92
N ASN A 187 14.73 -21.32 9.36
CA ASN A 187 13.93 -22.45 9.79
C ASN A 187 14.15 -23.70 8.92
N ALA A 188 13.65 -24.84 9.36
CA ALA A 188 13.80 -26.11 8.67
C ALA A 188 13.17 -26.11 7.25
N VAL A 189 12.12 -25.34 7.00
CA VAL A 189 11.52 -25.20 5.67
C VAL A 189 12.49 -24.50 4.71
N MET A 190 13.20 -23.45 5.18
CA MET A 190 14.22 -22.78 4.36
C MET A 190 15.40 -23.70 4.09
N GLU A 191 15.89 -24.43 5.09
CA GLU A 191 17.00 -25.36 4.94
C GLU A 191 16.71 -26.50 3.98
N ALA A 192 15.46 -26.94 3.87
CA ALA A 192 15.01 -27.98 2.95
C ALA A 192 14.62 -27.46 1.56
N ASP A 193 14.46 -26.15 1.39
CA ASP A 193 13.99 -25.55 0.14
C ASP A 193 15.14 -25.43 -0.89
N SER A 194 14.97 -26.03 -2.06
CA SER A 194 15.99 -26.06 -3.12
C SER A 194 16.37 -24.67 -3.63
N ASN A 195 15.41 -23.73 -3.68
CA ASN A 195 15.66 -22.37 -4.11
C ASN A 195 16.47 -21.60 -3.06
N TYR A 196 16.13 -21.77 -1.77
CA TYR A 196 16.92 -21.19 -0.69
C TYR A 196 18.35 -21.76 -0.65
N MET A 197 18.52 -23.09 -0.79
CA MET A 197 19.84 -23.72 -0.85
C MET A 197 20.68 -23.22 -2.04
N LEU A 198 20.04 -22.91 -3.17
CA LEU A 198 20.73 -22.42 -4.37
C LEU A 198 21.23 -20.98 -4.22
N TYR A 199 20.39 -20.07 -3.67
CA TYR A 199 20.68 -18.64 -3.63
C TYR A 199 21.22 -18.14 -2.29
N GLY A 200 20.99 -18.88 -1.19
CA GLY A 200 21.50 -18.57 0.14
C GLY A 200 20.76 -17.42 0.85
N ASP A 201 21.45 -16.88 1.83
CA ASP A 201 20.90 -15.94 2.83
C ASP A 201 21.13 -14.45 2.50
N ASP A 202 22.08 -14.12 1.61
CA ASP A 202 22.39 -12.71 1.26
C ASP A 202 22.17 -12.47 -0.24
N ILE A 203 20.97 -11.99 -0.57
CA ILE A 203 20.52 -11.79 -1.93
C ILE A 203 20.49 -10.31 -2.26
N HIS A 204 21.12 -9.96 -3.39
CA HIS A 204 21.23 -8.60 -3.87
C HIS A 204 20.92 -8.53 -5.36
N ASN A 205 19.81 -7.91 -5.73
CA ASN A 205 19.39 -7.76 -7.11
C ASN A 205 19.15 -6.30 -7.49
N SER A 206 19.47 -5.99 -8.74
CA SER A 206 19.25 -4.67 -9.34
C SER A 206 18.79 -4.87 -10.77
N GLY A 207 17.67 -4.25 -11.11
CA GLY A 207 17.03 -4.33 -12.43
C GLY A 207 16.68 -2.98 -13.00
N PHE A 208 16.68 -2.91 -14.33
CA PHE A 208 16.23 -1.77 -15.11
C PHE A 208 15.18 -2.22 -16.11
N GLY A 209 14.24 -1.31 -16.41
CA GLY A 209 13.15 -1.69 -17.27
C GLY A 209 12.42 -0.54 -17.92
N LEU A 210 11.39 -0.90 -18.68
CA LEU A 210 10.49 0.00 -19.38
C LEU A 210 9.11 -0.03 -18.73
N VAL A 211 8.42 1.10 -18.78
CA VAL A 211 7.05 1.27 -18.29
C VAL A 211 6.22 1.93 -19.37
N PHE A 212 5.07 1.32 -19.65
CA PHE A 212 4.02 1.89 -20.51
C PHE A 212 2.78 2.08 -19.63
N ARG A 213 2.22 3.28 -19.61
CA ARG A 213 1.10 3.62 -18.74
C ARG A 213 0.05 4.41 -19.52
N TYR A 214 -1.19 3.93 -19.45
CA TYR A 214 -2.37 4.73 -19.75
C TYR A 214 -3.07 5.12 -18.45
N ASP A 215 -3.27 6.40 -18.18
CA ASP A 215 -3.85 6.89 -16.92
C ASP A 215 -4.83 8.04 -17.17
N SER A 216 -6.11 7.70 -17.19
CA SER A 216 -7.22 8.65 -17.34
C SER A 216 -7.95 8.92 -16.00
N ARG A 217 -7.38 8.51 -14.87
CA ARG A 217 -7.97 8.73 -13.55
C ARG A 217 -8.11 10.23 -13.26
N ASP A 218 -9.20 10.59 -12.62
CA ASP A 218 -9.47 11.97 -12.21
C ASP A 218 -8.58 12.44 -11.05
N PHE A 219 -8.07 11.51 -10.23
CA PHE A 219 -7.11 11.77 -9.17
C PHE A 219 -6.29 10.50 -8.85
N PRO A 220 -4.96 10.51 -9.04
CA PRO A 220 -4.15 9.29 -8.95
C PRO A 220 -4.19 8.57 -7.60
N GLU A 221 -4.22 9.29 -6.46
CA GLU A 221 -4.17 8.70 -5.13
C GLU A 221 -5.50 8.14 -4.63
N ASN A 222 -6.64 8.64 -5.17
CA ASN A 222 -7.98 8.19 -4.79
C ASN A 222 -8.96 8.52 -5.90
N ALA A 223 -8.97 7.69 -6.94
CA ALA A 223 -9.80 7.90 -8.11
C ALA A 223 -11.27 7.59 -7.85
N TYR A 224 -12.16 8.43 -8.38
CA TYR A 224 -13.60 8.18 -8.43
C TYR A 224 -14.04 7.72 -9.82
N LYS A 225 -13.26 8.03 -10.84
CA LYS A 225 -13.51 7.64 -12.24
C LYS A 225 -12.22 7.55 -13.03
N GLY A 226 -12.26 6.78 -14.09
CA GLY A 226 -11.14 6.62 -15.03
C GLY A 226 -10.50 5.25 -14.94
N ILE A 227 -9.47 5.07 -15.73
CA ILE A 227 -8.76 3.80 -15.91
C ILE A 227 -7.26 4.06 -15.76
N LEU A 228 -6.57 3.12 -15.12
CA LEU A 228 -5.13 2.96 -15.15
C LEU A 228 -4.81 1.61 -15.80
N ILE A 229 -3.92 1.61 -16.77
CA ILE A 229 -3.27 0.39 -17.29
C ILE A 229 -1.78 0.66 -17.24
N GLU A 230 -1.03 -0.12 -16.46
CA GLU A 230 0.43 -0.04 -16.42
C GLU A 230 1.03 -1.39 -16.80
N LEU A 231 1.90 -1.38 -17.78
CA LEU A 231 2.73 -2.51 -18.17
C LEU A 231 4.17 -2.17 -17.83
N ALA A 232 4.84 -3.05 -17.10
CA ALA A 232 6.26 -2.89 -16.81
C ALA A 232 7.02 -4.17 -17.13
N SER A 233 8.23 -3.99 -17.66
CA SER A 233 9.18 -5.09 -17.88
C SER A 233 10.51 -4.69 -17.28
N THR A 234 11.02 -5.48 -16.34
CA THR A 234 12.29 -5.21 -15.63
C THR A 234 13.24 -6.38 -15.83
N THR A 235 14.47 -6.09 -16.27
CA THR A 235 15.55 -7.08 -16.44
C THR A 235 16.55 -6.90 -15.31
N TYR A 236 16.77 -7.97 -14.55
CA TYR A 236 17.75 -8.05 -13.47
C TYR A 236 18.99 -8.80 -13.94
N GLY A 237 20.13 -8.56 -13.28
CA GLY A 237 21.40 -9.21 -13.63
C GLY A 237 22.21 -8.45 -14.67
N ILE A 238 21.83 -7.21 -15.04
CA ILE A 238 22.62 -6.36 -15.95
C ILE A 238 23.90 -5.88 -15.25
N LEU A 239 23.81 -5.55 -13.95
CA LEU A 239 24.95 -5.12 -13.15
C LEU A 239 25.68 -6.33 -12.56
N LYS A 240 27.01 -6.31 -12.56
CA LYS A 240 27.86 -7.43 -12.06
C LYS A 240 27.66 -7.74 -10.57
N SER A 241 27.08 -6.81 -9.80
CA SER A 241 26.83 -6.96 -8.36
C SER A 241 25.50 -7.64 -8.01
N THR A 242 24.84 -8.27 -8.97
CA THR A 242 23.53 -8.93 -8.73
C THR A 242 23.71 -10.43 -8.49
N THR A 243 22.90 -10.98 -7.59
CA THR A 243 22.94 -12.42 -7.24
C THR A 243 22.44 -13.29 -8.39
N SER A 244 21.46 -12.80 -9.16
CA SER A 244 20.75 -13.64 -10.15
C SER A 244 20.35 -12.86 -11.40
N LYS A 245 20.01 -13.61 -12.47
CA LYS A 245 19.61 -13.07 -13.77
C LYS A 245 18.19 -13.51 -14.09
N TYR A 246 17.24 -12.59 -14.06
CA TYR A 246 15.84 -12.88 -14.37
C TYR A 246 15.14 -11.65 -14.96
N LYS A 247 13.94 -11.86 -15.48
CA LYS A 247 13.04 -10.82 -15.93
C LYS A 247 11.75 -10.88 -15.14
N ALA A 248 11.20 -9.71 -14.82
CA ALA A 248 9.86 -9.56 -14.25
C ALA A 248 8.98 -8.74 -15.20
N TYR A 249 7.78 -9.25 -15.44
CA TYR A 249 6.73 -8.58 -16.21
C TYR A 249 5.54 -8.32 -15.30
N GLU A 250 5.04 -7.10 -15.28
CA GLU A 250 3.92 -6.69 -14.45
C GLU A 250 2.84 -6.03 -15.30
N LEU A 251 1.59 -6.38 -15.04
CA LEU A 251 0.41 -5.66 -15.49
C LEU A 251 -0.37 -5.19 -14.27
N ASP A 252 -0.76 -3.92 -14.23
CA ASP A 252 -1.68 -3.35 -13.23
C ASP A 252 -2.82 -2.64 -13.99
N TYR A 253 -3.99 -3.27 -14.01
CA TYR A 253 -5.22 -2.70 -14.55
C TYR A 253 -6.12 -2.28 -13.39
N ARG A 254 -6.58 -1.03 -13.42
CA ARG A 254 -7.52 -0.48 -12.44
C ARG A 254 -8.60 0.31 -13.16
N GLN A 255 -9.83 0.14 -12.72
CA GLN A 255 -10.95 0.93 -13.23
C GLN A 255 -11.78 1.45 -12.07
N TYR A 256 -12.27 2.66 -12.22
CA TYR A 256 -13.05 3.38 -11.23
C TYR A 256 -14.29 3.95 -11.86
N GLN A 257 -15.43 3.75 -11.21
CA GLN A 257 -16.71 4.25 -11.66
C GLN A 257 -17.48 4.87 -10.50
N THR A 258 -17.81 6.16 -10.63
CA THR A 258 -18.77 6.79 -9.73
C THR A 258 -20.15 6.17 -9.99
N ILE A 259 -20.79 5.64 -8.95
CA ILE A 259 -22.13 5.06 -9.09
C ILE A 259 -23.11 6.13 -8.68
N VAL A 260 -23.82 6.30 -7.82
CA VAL A 260 -24.94 7.21 -7.52
C VAL A 260 -24.49 8.67 -7.45
N ARG A 261 -23.36 8.97 -6.81
CA ARG A 261 -22.84 10.33 -6.57
C ARG A 261 -21.34 10.34 -6.39
N LYS A 262 -20.70 11.50 -6.46
CA LYS A 262 -19.28 11.65 -6.10
C LYS A 262 -19.06 11.13 -4.67
N GLY A 263 -17.96 10.39 -4.45
CA GLY A 263 -17.66 9.74 -3.18
C GLY A 263 -18.34 8.37 -2.99
N SER A 264 -19.15 7.92 -3.96
CA SER A 264 -19.66 6.55 -4.07
C SER A 264 -19.02 5.93 -5.30
N THR A 265 -18.03 5.05 -5.11
CA THR A 265 -17.17 4.55 -6.18
C THR A 265 -17.12 3.04 -6.15
N LEU A 266 -17.37 2.42 -7.28
CA LEU A 266 -17.00 1.04 -7.54
C LEU A 266 -15.63 1.04 -8.21
N ALA A 267 -14.69 0.31 -7.61
CA ALA A 267 -13.33 0.20 -8.09
C ALA A 267 -12.96 -1.28 -8.24
N TRP A 268 -12.23 -1.63 -9.29
CA TRP A 268 -11.65 -2.96 -9.44
C TRP A 268 -10.22 -2.89 -9.95
N GLN A 269 -9.46 -3.88 -9.56
CA GLN A 269 -8.08 -4.07 -9.95
C GLN A 269 -7.84 -5.50 -10.40
N LEU A 270 -7.16 -5.65 -11.53
CA LEU A 270 -6.50 -6.88 -11.95
C LEU A 270 -5.00 -6.61 -11.95
N LYS A 271 -4.25 -7.36 -11.17
CA LYS A 271 -2.79 -7.24 -11.19
C LYS A 271 -2.15 -8.61 -11.36
N THR A 272 -1.07 -8.64 -12.12
CA THR A 272 -0.29 -9.85 -12.34
C THR A 272 1.19 -9.52 -12.33
N ARG A 273 1.98 -10.46 -11.84
CA ARG A 273 3.43 -10.44 -11.92
C ARG A 273 3.93 -11.80 -12.38
N LEU A 274 4.77 -11.80 -13.40
CA LEU A 274 5.38 -12.97 -13.98
C LEU A 274 6.89 -12.82 -13.92
N THR A 275 7.59 -13.79 -13.37
CA THR A 275 9.06 -13.84 -13.36
C THR A 275 9.56 -15.00 -14.20
N ARG A 276 10.71 -14.81 -14.88
CA ARG A 276 11.35 -15.83 -15.74
C ARG A 276 12.86 -15.73 -15.63
N GLY A 277 13.54 -16.88 -15.53
CA GLY A 277 14.99 -17.01 -15.38
C GLY A 277 15.39 -17.48 -13.98
N ASP A 278 16.57 -17.11 -13.53
CA ASP A 278 17.14 -17.52 -12.24
C ASP A 278 16.56 -16.67 -11.12
N VAL A 279 15.33 -16.98 -10.67
CA VAL A 279 14.57 -16.16 -9.70
C VAL A 279 14.80 -16.67 -8.29
N PRO A 280 15.46 -15.89 -7.41
CA PRO A 280 15.64 -16.29 -6.03
C PRO A 280 14.34 -16.16 -5.23
N TRP A 281 14.25 -16.89 -4.13
CA TRP A 281 13.11 -16.99 -3.23
C TRP A 281 12.57 -15.62 -2.76
N THR A 282 13.44 -14.60 -2.65
CA THR A 282 13.06 -13.24 -2.25
C THR A 282 12.39 -12.44 -3.35
N GLU A 283 12.55 -12.83 -4.63
CA GLU A 283 12.12 -12.09 -5.81
C GLU A 283 10.89 -12.72 -6.49
N MET A 284 10.44 -13.86 -5.98
CA MET A 284 9.22 -14.51 -6.46
C MET A 284 8.00 -13.62 -6.30
N SER A 285 6.98 -13.89 -7.08
CA SER A 285 5.69 -13.20 -7.01
C SER A 285 4.94 -13.63 -5.75
N MET A 286 4.49 -12.67 -4.93
CA MET A 286 3.86 -12.90 -3.63
C MET A 286 2.54 -12.16 -3.54
N VAL A 287 1.66 -12.64 -2.67
CA VAL A 287 0.39 -11.99 -2.30
C VAL A 287 0.27 -11.87 -0.78
N GLY A 288 -0.69 -11.08 -0.26
CA GLY A 288 -0.95 -10.90 1.17
C GLY A 288 -0.50 -9.54 1.72
N THR A 289 -0.35 -8.52 0.84
CA THR A 289 -0.03 -7.16 1.28
C THR A 289 -1.28 -6.35 1.65
N PRO A 290 -1.15 -5.20 2.33
CA PRO A 290 -2.26 -4.27 2.53
C PRO A 290 -2.87 -3.70 1.23
N PHE A 291 -2.29 -3.98 0.07
CA PHE A 291 -2.64 -3.42 -1.25
C PHE A 291 -3.13 -4.49 -2.25
N ASP A 292 -3.26 -5.75 -1.81
CA ASP A 292 -3.76 -6.85 -2.60
C ASP A 292 -4.72 -7.75 -1.79
N LEU A 293 -4.43 -9.04 -1.59
CA LEU A 293 -5.27 -9.98 -0.86
C LEU A 293 -5.17 -9.78 0.67
N ARG A 294 -5.76 -8.71 1.17
CA ARG A 294 -5.76 -8.36 2.60
C ARG A 294 -6.43 -9.45 3.43
N GLY A 295 -5.75 -9.92 4.45
CA GLY A 295 -6.18 -11.03 5.32
C GLY A 295 -5.21 -12.21 5.27
N TYR A 296 -4.46 -12.38 4.17
CA TYR A 296 -3.37 -13.34 4.11
C TYR A 296 -2.08 -12.74 4.67
N THR A 297 -1.22 -13.59 5.22
CA THR A 297 0.13 -13.19 5.63
C THR A 297 1.00 -12.98 4.38
N TRP A 298 1.72 -11.86 4.33
CA TRP A 298 2.55 -11.55 3.18
C TRP A 298 3.65 -12.58 2.98
N GLY A 299 3.77 -13.09 1.74
CA GLY A 299 4.74 -14.10 1.37
C GLY A 299 4.39 -15.53 1.78
N GLN A 300 3.23 -15.76 2.43
CA GLN A 300 2.72 -17.11 2.69
C GLN A 300 2.55 -17.89 1.37
N TYR A 301 2.00 -17.23 0.37
CA TYR A 301 1.87 -17.77 -0.98
C TYR A 301 2.83 -17.04 -1.90
N ARG A 302 3.79 -17.76 -2.45
CA ARG A 302 4.79 -17.25 -3.39
C ARG A 302 5.11 -18.25 -4.47
N ASP A 303 5.31 -17.76 -5.70
CA ASP A 303 5.73 -18.57 -6.84
C ASP A 303 6.30 -17.68 -7.95
N PHE A 304 6.69 -18.25 -9.09
CA PHE A 304 7.19 -17.49 -10.24
C PHE A 304 6.17 -16.53 -10.82
N SER A 305 4.89 -16.85 -10.72
CA SER A 305 3.80 -16.00 -11.23
C SER A 305 2.74 -15.77 -10.17
N SER A 306 2.09 -14.61 -10.22
CA SER A 306 0.89 -14.30 -9.41
C SER A 306 -0.11 -13.50 -10.22
N ILE A 307 -1.38 -13.71 -9.91
CA ILE A 307 -2.50 -12.93 -10.41
C ILE A 307 -3.47 -12.68 -9.26
N PHE A 308 -4.07 -11.49 -9.20
CA PHE A 308 -5.20 -11.23 -8.32
C PHE A 308 -6.20 -10.27 -8.95
N LEU A 309 -7.45 -10.43 -8.56
CA LEU A 309 -8.59 -9.60 -8.92
C LEU A 309 -9.27 -9.12 -7.64
N LEU A 310 -9.48 -7.81 -7.53
CA LEU A 310 -10.18 -7.17 -6.42
C LEU A 310 -11.32 -6.31 -6.95
N ALA A 311 -12.42 -6.27 -6.20
CA ALA A 311 -13.51 -5.34 -6.40
C ALA A 311 -13.83 -4.65 -5.06
N GLU A 312 -13.89 -3.31 -5.05
CA GLU A 312 -14.17 -2.50 -3.86
C GLU A 312 -15.33 -1.56 -4.10
N TYR A 313 -16.26 -1.51 -3.18
CA TYR A 313 -17.22 -0.42 -3.07
C TYR A 313 -16.78 0.55 -1.98
N ARG A 314 -16.49 1.79 -2.36
CA ARG A 314 -16.02 2.88 -1.51
C ARG A 314 -17.13 3.92 -1.37
N TYR A 315 -17.44 4.32 -0.14
CA TYR A 315 -18.46 5.31 0.13
C TYR A 315 -17.97 6.34 1.15
N MET A 316 -17.97 7.63 0.75
CA MET A 316 -17.70 8.76 1.65
C MET A 316 -19.03 9.42 2.00
N PHE A 317 -19.31 9.59 3.30
CA PHE A 317 -20.54 10.21 3.76
C PHE A 317 -20.63 11.67 3.30
N GLY A 318 -21.79 12.06 2.76
CA GLY A 318 -22.06 13.44 2.34
C GLY A 318 -22.47 14.31 3.54
N ARG A 319 -22.10 15.59 3.49
CA ARG A 319 -22.66 16.64 4.36
C ARG A 319 -23.29 17.73 3.50
N LYS A 320 -24.42 18.29 3.95
CA LYS A 320 -24.95 19.51 3.35
C LYS A 320 -23.98 20.65 3.64
N LYS A 321 -23.70 21.51 2.66
CA LYS A 321 -22.93 22.73 2.90
C LYS A 321 -23.71 23.63 3.87
N PRO A 322 -23.02 24.41 4.72
CA PRO A 322 -23.68 25.32 5.67
C PRO A 322 -24.62 26.32 5.01
N ASN A 323 -24.42 26.68 3.74
CA ASN A 323 -25.25 27.57 2.95
C ASN A 323 -26.41 26.86 2.22
N GLY A 324 -26.66 25.57 2.49
CA GLY A 324 -27.72 24.77 1.87
C GLY A 324 -27.53 24.47 0.37
N ARG A 325 -26.46 24.97 -0.27
CA ARG A 325 -26.21 24.78 -1.71
C ARG A 325 -25.15 23.73 -1.95
N GLY A 326 -25.57 22.55 -2.36
CA GLY A 326 -24.68 21.40 -2.76
C GLY A 326 -24.18 20.57 -1.58
N GLU A 327 -23.66 19.40 -1.90
CA GLU A 327 -23.08 18.46 -0.94
C GLU A 327 -21.59 18.73 -0.75
N MET A 328 -21.11 18.57 0.48
CA MET A 328 -19.71 18.48 0.84
C MET A 328 -19.49 17.09 1.44
N PHE A 329 -18.38 16.41 1.07
CA PHE A 329 -18.09 15.14 1.70
C PHE A 329 -17.70 15.36 3.15
N GLY A 330 -18.24 14.50 4.03
CA GLY A 330 -17.75 14.39 5.40
C GLY A 330 -16.37 13.73 5.39
N PRO A 331 -15.59 13.85 6.48
CA PRO A 331 -14.28 13.21 6.58
C PRO A 331 -14.38 11.70 6.69
N PHE A 332 -15.56 11.14 6.92
CA PHE A 332 -15.76 9.71 7.17
C PHE A 332 -16.33 8.98 5.96
N GLY A 333 -15.93 7.72 5.84
CA GLY A 333 -16.44 6.80 4.85
C GLY A 333 -16.18 5.35 5.23
N PHE A 334 -16.61 4.45 4.38
CA PHE A 334 -16.34 3.03 4.52
C PHE A 334 -16.00 2.40 3.17
N VAL A 335 -15.42 1.21 3.22
CA VAL A 335 -15.20 0.34 2.08
C VAL A 335 -15.63 -1.08 2.41
N VAL A 336 -16.14 -1.77 1.43
CA VAL A 336 -16.28 -3.23 1.42
C VAL A 336 -15.61 -3.76 0.16
N TRP A 337 -14.96 -4.90 0.27
CA TRP A 337 -14.29 -5.51 -0.87
C TRP A 337 -14.42 -7.03 -0.88
N THR A 338 -14.25 -7.57 -2.06
CA THR A 338 -14.04 -8.99 -2.30
C THR A 338 -13.01 -9.16 -3.40
N GLY A 339 -12.39 -10.31 -3.44
CA GLY A 339 -11.41 -10.62 -4.46
C GLY A 339 -10.92 -12.05 -4.40
N THR A 340 -10.02 -12.36 -5.28
CA THR A 340 -9.35 -13.65 -5.33
C THR A 340 -8.00 -13.51 -6.02
N GLY A 341 -7.09 -14.45 -5.76
CA GLY A 341 -5.79 -14.48 -6.42
C GLY A 341 -5.23 -15.89 -6.48
N SER A 342 -4.15 -16.03 -7.21
CA SER A 342 -3.43 -17.28 -7.36
C SER A 342 -1.94 -17.04 -7.49
N VAL A 343 -1.15 -18.01 -7.05
CA VAL A 343 0.29 -18.11 -7.33
C VAL A 343 0.54 -19.43 -8.05
N THR A 344 1.46 -19.43 -9.04
CA THR A 344 1.70 -20.60 -9.88
C THR A 344 3.14 -20.60 -10.42
N PRO A 345 3.75 -21.78 -10.61
CA PRO A 345 5.07 -21.90 -11.22
C PRO A 345 5.07 -21.47 -12.70
N GLU A 346 4.00 -21.78 -13.44
CA GLU A 346 3.88 -21.45 -14.86
C GLU A 346 2.65 -20.58 -15.11
N TRP A 347 2.80 -19.59 -15.97
CA TRP A 347 1.68 -18.74 -16.38
C TRP A 347 0.63 -19.55 -17.13
N GLY A 348 -0.60 -19.50 -16.62
CA GLY A 348 -1.75 -20.22 -17.18
C GLY A 348 -2.19 -21.44 -16.36
N ASP A 349 -1.35 -21.95 -15.46
CA ASP A 349 -1.72 -23.04 -14.55
C ASP A 349 -2.31 -22.51 -13.24
N PHE A 350 -3.47 -21.89 -13.31
CA PHE A 350 -4.17 -21.31 -12.16
C PHE A 350 -5.14 -22.33 -11.54
N THR A 351 -4.60 -23.38 -10.96
CA THR A 351 -5.40 -24.46 -10.35
C THR A 351 -6.01 -24.05 -9.00
N TYR A 352 -5.28 -23.27 -8.20
CA TYR A 352 -5.68 -22.91 -6.84
C TYR A 352 -5.93 -21.40 -6.70
N TRP A 353 -7.04 -21.07 -6.02
CA TRP A 353 -7.44 -19.68 -5.83
C TRP A 353 -7.59 -19.33 -4.34
N LEU A 354 -7.20 -18.12 -4.01
CA LEU A 354 -7.18 -17.53 -2.67
C LEU A 354 -8.33 -16.53 -2.54
N PRO A 355 -9.51 -16.93 -2.01
CA PRO A 355 -10.62 -16.01 -1.80
C PRO A 355 -10.27 -14.96 -0.74
N ASN A 356 -10.75 -13.74 -0.93
CA ASN A 356 -10.50 -12.60 -0.06
C ASN A 356 -11.73 -11.72 0.06
N ALA A 357 -12.01 -11.24 1.26
CA ALA A 357 -13.05 -10.25 1.52
C ALA A 357 -12.69 -9.38 2.72
N GLY A 358 -13.38 -8.25 2.87
CA GLY A 358 -13.18 -7.43 4.05
C GLY A 358 -13.96 -6.13 4.05
N VAL A 359 -13.78 -5.40 5.15
CA VAL A 359 -14.42 -4.11 5.41
C VAL A 359 -13.42 -3.11 5.96
N GLY A 360 -13.62 -1.83 5.71
CA GLY A 360 -12.73 -0.82 6.25
C GLY A 360 -13.40 0.53 6.46
N ILE A 361 -12.79 1.33 7.32
CA ILE A 361 -13.20 2.70 7.61
C ILE A 361 -12.25 3.65 6.90
N ARG A 362 -12.78 4.77 6.44
CA ARG A 362 -12.03 5.85 5.79
C ARG A 362 -12.19 7.14 6.57
N PHE A 363 -11.08 7.85 6.70
CA PHE A 363 -11.05 9.20 7.25
C PHE A 363 -10.26 10.10 6.31
N GLU A 364 -10.93 11.03 5.62
CA GLU A 364 -10.28 12.00 4.72
C GLU A 364 -9.49 13.02 5.53
N ILE A 365 -8.18 12.92 5.49
CA ILE A 365 -7.25 13.83 6.19
C ILE A 365 -6.86 15.05 5.36
N GLN A 366 -6.84 14.89 4.04
CA GLN A 366 -6.73 15.94 3.04
C GLN A 366 -7.64 15.57 1.87
N LYS A 367 -8.02 16.55 1.04
CA LYS A 367 -8.87 16.32 -0.11
C LYS A 367 -8.38 15.11 -0.93
N ARG A 368 -9.19 14.06 -0.96
CA ARG A 368 -8.91 12.81 -1.70
C ARG A 368 -7.68 12.02 -1.16
N MET A 369 -7.27 12.27 0.06
CA MET A 369 -6.26 11.51 0.77
C MET A 369 -6.84 10.96 2.06
N ASN A 370 -7.04 9.66 2.11
CA ASN A 370 -7.69 8.96 3.21
C ASN A 370 -6.66 8.31 4.13
N LEU A 371 -6.92 8.39 5.42
CA LEU A 371 -6.47 7.40 6.38
C LEU A 371 -7.42 6.21 6.28
N ARG A 372 -6.90 5.01 6.21
CA ARG A 372 -7.71 3.79 6.16
C ARG A 372 -7.37 2.83 7.27
N ILE A 373 -8.41 2.18 7.76
CA ILE A 373 -8.35 1.08 8.71
C ILE A 373 -9.15 -0.06 8.07
N ASP A 374 -8.46 -1.15 7.74
CA ASP A 374 -9.03 -2.28 7.03
C ASP A 374 -8.96 -3.55 7.87
N TYR A 375 -10.02 -4.35 7.83
CA TYR A 375 -10.05 -5.71 8.35
C TYR A 375 -10.33 -6.68 7.21
N GLY A 376 -9.33 -7.49 6.89
CA GLY A 376 -9.38 -8.45 5.79
C GLY A 376 -9.43 -9.88 6.27
N VAL A 377 -10.13 -10.73 5.51
CA VAL A 377 -10.32 -12.15 5.75
C VAL A 377 -9.89 -12.91 4.49
N GLY A 378 -9.00 -13.89 4.68
CA GLY A 378 -8.62 -14.90 3.70
C GLY A 378 -9.02 -16.29 4.16
N ALA A 379 -8.70 -17.33 3.39
CA ALA A 379 -8.92 -18.71 3.79
C ALA A 379 -7.98 -19.05 4.97
N GLY A 380 -8.55 -19.18 6.17
CA GLY A 380 -7.82 -19.56 7.39
C GLY A 380 -7.00 -18.43 8.04
N SER A 381 -7.09 -17.21 7.55
CA SER A 381 -6.31 -16.07 8.11
C SER A 381 -7.10 -14.78 8.11
N THR A 382 -6.75 -13.88 9.02
CA THR A 382 -7.32 -12.54 9.12
C THR A 382 -6.23 -11.54 9.46
N ALA A 383 -6.36 -10.30 8.98
CA ALA A 383 -5.42 -9.25 9.33
C ALA A 383 -6.08 -7.88 9.42
N PHE A 384 -5.48 -7.04 10.24
CA PHE A 384 -5.89 -5.66 10.45
C PHE A 384 -4.81 -4.72 9.94
N TYR A 385 -5.20 -3.72 9.15
CA TYR A 385 -4.26 -2.81 8.51
C TYR A 385 -4.59 -1.36 8.82
N PHE A 386 -3.54 -0.58 9.07
CA PHE A 386 -3.58 0.86 9.14
C PHE A 386 -2.69 1.43 8.03
N SER A 387 -3.23 2.30 7.18
CA SER A 387 -2.50 2.82 6.03
C SER A 387 -3.04 4.16 5.53
N PHE A 388 -2.28 4.81 4.66
CA PHE A 388 -2.71 6.01 3.95
C PHE A 388 -3.07 5.70 2.51
N ASN A 389 -3.95 6.54 1.95
CA ASN A 389 -4.55 6.43 0.63
C ASN A 389 -5.38 5.15 0.46
N GLU A 390 -5.94 4.92 -0.72
CA GLU A 390 -6.69 3.71 -1.01
C GLU A 390 -5.76 2.53 -1.34
N ALA A 391 -6.29 1.32 -1.38
CA ALA A 391 -5.49 0.12 -1.66
C ALA A 391 -4.96 0.15 -3.10
N PHE A 392 -5.77 0.70 -4.04
CA PHE A 392 -5.39 0.84 -5.45
C PHE A 392 -6.11 2.01 -6.10
#